data_f1f6cad64f758176c6580586b4d4da7a
#
_entry.id   f1f6cad64f758176c6580586b4d4da7a
#
_cell.length_a   1.000
_cell.length_b   1.000
_cell.length_c   1.000
_cell.angle_alpha   90.00
_cell.angle_beta   90.00
_cell.angle_gamma   90.00
#
_symmetry.space_group_name_H-M   'P 1'
#
loop_
_entity.id
_entity.type
_entity.pdbx_description
1 polymer ?
#
loop_
_entity_poly.entity_id
_entity_poly.type
_entity_poly.pdbx_seq_one_letter_code
_entity_poly.pdbx_strand_id
1 'polypeptide(L)'
;MKKNIVKIAIVAVCAVLVAGVCLTCFTVVKAGHTGVVLTFGAVEENVFDEGLHFKMPLVQTVVQMNNRTQKVETEGSASSKDLQVISYVVAVNYHVKSESSASLYQNVCKDYSTVIIVPAIQESIKAVTAQFTAEELITKRQTVGEQIKVALSEKINSYGIEVEIFNIVNFDFSEEFNAAVEAKQTAQQQALKAQQDLARIEVEAQQKITQAEAEAESIRLIQEALAKSPDYVDYVKWNKWDGKLPEVMGSDGVLVDVGDLGE
;
A
#
# COMPACT_ATOMS: atom_id res chain seq x y z
N MET A 1 -56.43 -57.58 -33.84
CA MET A 1 -56.18 -56.13 -33.67
C MET A 1 -55.54 -55.76 -32.34
N LYS A 2 -55.98 -56.26 -31.17
CA LYS A 2 -55.37 -55.91 -29.85
C LYS A 2 -53.86 -56.24 -29.72
N LYS A 3 -53.39 -57.40 -30.24
CA LYS A 3 -51.92 -57.77 -30.18
C LYS A 3 -50.99 -56.79 -30.95
N ASN A 4 -51.45 -56.21 -32.05
CA ASN A 4 -50.65 -55.27 -32.82
C ASN A 4 -50.61 -53.88 -32.16
N ILE A 5 -51.69 -53.50 -31.49
CA ILE A 5 -51.72 -52.25 -30.71
C ILE A 5 -50.77 -52.31 -29.53
N VAL A 6 -50.72 -53.46 -28.82
CA VAL A 6 -49.76 -53.66 -27.71
C VAL A 6 -48.31 -53.62 -28.20
N LYS A 7 -48.02 -54.23 -29.37
CA LYS A 7 -46.66 -54.15 -29.95
C LYS A 7 -46.29 -52.74 -30.32
N ILE A 8 -47.17 -51.99 -30.92
CA ILE A 8 -46.95 -50.58 -31.30
C ILE A 8 -46.74 -49.72 -30.04
N ALA A 9 -47.52 -49.95 -28.98
CA ALA A 9 -47.36 -49.24 -27.71
C ALA A 9 -45.99 -49.53 -27.04
N ILE A 10 -45.54 -50.78 -27.03
CA ILE A 10 -44.25 -51.18 -26.51
C ILE A 10 -43.11 -50.49 -27.32
N VAL A 11 -43.20 -50.51 -28.63
CA VAL A 11 -42.19 -49.88 -29.51
C VAL A 11 -42.17 -48.35 -29.26
N ALA A 12 -43.34 -47.70 -29.12
CA ALA A 12 -43.40 -46.28 -28.83
C ALA A 12 -42.79 -45.95 -27.43
N VAL A 13 -43.02 -46.75 -26.41
CA VAL A 13 -42.41 -46.57 -25.10
C VAL A 13 -40.89 -46.78 -25.14
N CYS A 14 -40.43 -47.79 -25.85
CA CYS A 14 -38.99 -48.02 -26.05
C CYS A 14 -38.33 -46.87 -26.81
N ALA A 15 -38.98 -46.33 -27.87
CA ALA A 15 -38.47 -45.18 -28.61
C ALA A 15 -38.37 -43.92 -27.74
N VAL A 16 -39.36 -43.66 -26.90
CA VAL A 16 -39.32 -42.54 -25.92
C VAL A 16 -38.21 -42.73 -24.90
N LEU A 17 -38.01 -43.95 -24.39
CA LEU A 17 -36.91 -44.26 -23.45
C LEU A 17 -35.54 -44.05 -24.13
N VAL A 18 -35.35 -44.55 -25.35
CA VAL A 18 -34.11 -44.35 -26.09
C VAL A 18 -33.86 -42.87 -26.41
N ALA A 19 -34.90 -42.15 -26.83
CA ALA A 19 -34.79 -40.69 -27.02
C ALA A 19 -34.42 -39.95 -25.74
N GLY A 20 -35.01 -40.34 -24.59
CA GLY A 20 -34.67 -39.78 -23.28
C GLY A 20 -33.21 -40.03 -22.89
N VAL A 21 -32.72 -41.25 -23.10
CA VAL A 21 -31.29 -41.58 -22.87
C VAL A 21 -30.38 -40.80 -23.81
N CYS A 22 -30.70 -40.68 -25.11
CA CYS A 22 -29.94 -39.88 -26.05
C CYS A 22 -29.79 -38.42 -25.67
N LEU A 23 -30.84 -37.82 -25.08
CA LEU A 23 -30.78 -36.44 -24.61
C LEU A 23 -29.84 -36.28 -23.40
N THR A 24 -29.64 -37.29 -22.57
CA THR A 24 -28.69 -37.27 -21.43
C THR A 24 -27.26 -37.56 -21.85
N CYS A 25 -27.00 -37.92 -23.12
CA CYS A 25 -25.65 -38.16 -23.66
C CYS A 25 -24.85 -36.86 -23.83
N PHE A 26 -25.50 -35.73 -23.84
CA PHE A 26 -24.83 -34.44 -24.04
C PHE A 26 -24.73 -33.67 -22.76
N THR A 27 -23.56 -33.02 -22.59
CA THR A 27 -23.31 -32.07 -21.49
C THR A 27 -22.72 -30.80 -22.06
N VAL A 28 -23.13 -29.66 -21.50
CA VAL A 28 -22.61 -28.35 -21.87
C VAL A 28 -21.73 -27.87 -20.74
N VAL A 29 -20.45 -27.64 -21.03
CA VAL A 29 -19.51 -26.98 -20.14
C VAL A 29 -19.58 -25.48 -20.40
N LYS A 30 -19.83 -24.71 -19.36
CA LYS A 30 -19.98 -23.24 -19.46
C LYS A 30 -18.63 -22.59 -19.76
N ALA A 31 -18.65 -21.45 -20.47
CA ALA A 31 -17.46 -20.66 -20.72
C ALA A 31 -16.73 -20.30 -19.41
N GLY A 32 -15.41 -20.45 -19.39
CA GLY A 32 -14.57 -20.25 -18.20
C GLY A 32 -14.68 -21.36 -17.16
N HIS A 33 -15.21 -22.54 -17.53
CA HIS A 33 -15.24 -23.72 -16.67
C HIS A 33 -14.57 -24.89 -17.40
N THR A 34 -14.04 -25.82 -16.64
CA THR A 34 -13.53 -27.11 -17.11
C THR A 34 -14.41 -28.21 -16.58
N GLY A 35 -14.81 -29.12 -17.46
CA GLY A 35 -15.62 -30.29 -17.10
C GLY A 35 -14.72 -31.46 -16.68
N VAL A 36 -14.65 -31.75 -15.39
CA VAL A 36 -13.98 -32.93 -14.86
C VAL A 36 -14.89 -34.14 -15.04
N VAL A 37 -14.40 -35.14 -15.76
CA VAL A 37 -15.16 -36.37 -16.06
C VAL A 37 -14.92 -37.39 -14.95
N LEU A 38 -16.02 -37.91 -14.42
CA LEU A 38 -15.99 -39.01 -13.46
C LEU A 38 -16.64 -40.25 -14.11
N THR A 39 -15.90 -41.34 -14.24
CA THR A 39 -16.40 -42.61 -14.72
C THR A 39 -16.58 -43.58 -13.54
N PHE A 40 -17.82 -43.94 -13.25
CA PHE A 40 -18.19 -44.70 -12.07
C PHE A 40 -17.66 -44.11 -10.74
N GLY A 41 -17.53 -42.76 -10.70
CA GLY A 41 -16.99 -42.05 -9.54
C GLY A 41 -15.47 -41.89 -9.49
N ALA A 42 -14.73 -42.50 -10.40
CA ALA A 42 -13.29 -42.30 -10.56
C ALA A 42 -13.04 -41.09 -11.49
N VAL A 43 -12.14 -40.17 -11.09
CA VAL A 43 -11.77 -39.00 -11.88
C VAL A 43 -10.89 -39.45 -13.04
N GLU A 44 -11.24 -39.03 -14.26
CA GLU A 44 -10.42 -39.22 -15.46
C GLU A 44 -9.42 -38.04 -15.59
N GLU A 45 -8.22 -38.33 -16.12
CA GLU A 45 -7.22 -37.30 -16.41
C GLU A 45 -7.68 -36.33 -17.50
N ASN A 46 -8.47 -36.86 -18.47
CA ASN A 46 -9.01 -36.05 -19.55
C ASN A 46 -10.15 -35.17 -19.03
N VAL A 47 -10.05 -33.88 -19.30
CA VAL A 47 -11.06 -32.89 -18.98
C VAL A 47 -11.78 -32.42 -20.23
N PHE A 48 -13.00 -31.97 -20.09
CA PHE A 48 -13.77 -31.32 -21.14
C PHE A 48 -13.57 -29.81 -21.08
N ASP A 49 -13.12 -29.25 -22.18
CA ASP A 49 -13.07 -27.78 -22.32
C ASP A 49 -14.48 -27.19 -22.41
N GLU A 50 -14.59 -25.89 -22.55
CA GLU A 50 -15.87 -25.21 -22.74
C GLU A 50 -16.55 -25.65 -24.07
N GLY A 51 -17.87 -25.84 -24.01
CA GLY A 51 -18.67 -26.22 -25.14
C GLY A 51 -19.56 -27.44 -24.92
N LEU A 52 -20.02 -28.04 -26.01
CA LEU A 52 -20.88 -29.22 -26.03
C LEU A 52 -20.02 -30.50 -26.14
N HIS A 53 -20.18 -31.39 -25.18
CA HIS A 53 -19.44 -32.66 -25.14
C HIS A 53 -20.40 -33.84 -25.04
N PHE A 54 -19.97 -34.95 -25.59
CA PHE A 54 -20.66 -36.24 -25.46
C PHE A 54 -20.16 -36.95 -24.22
N LYS A 55 -21.10 -37.44 -23.39
CA LYS A 55 -20.81 -38.29 -22.23
C LYS A 55 -21.64 -39.57 -22.31
N MET A 56 -21.14 -40.64 -21.70
CA MET A 56 -21.92 -41.88 -21.56
C MET A 56 -22.91 -41.71 -20.38
N PRO A 57 -24.23 -41.69 -20.65
CA PRO A 57 -25.23 -41.59 -19.61
C PRO A 57 -25.12 -42.80 -18.66
N LEU A 58 -25.42 -42.63 -17.38
CA LEU A 58 -25.33 -43.60 -16.30
C LEU A 58 -23.89 -43.98 -15.87
N VAL A 59 -22.89 -43.88 -16.75
CA VAL A 59 -21.49 -44.23 -16.50
C VAL A 59 -20.66 -43.04 -16.12
N GLN A 60 -20.86 -41.94 -16.88
CA GLN A 60 -20.07 -40.72 -16.73
C GLN A 60 -20.88 -39.57 -16.13
N THR A 61 -20.25 -38.92 -15.13
CA THR A 61 -20.73 -37.67 -14.55
C THR A 61 -19.72 -36.59 -14.81
N VAL A 62 -20.16 -35.39 -15.23
CA VAL A 62 -19.27 -34.25 -15.48
C VAL A 62 -19.48 -33.21 -14.39
N VAL A 63 -18.42 -32.88 -13.69
CA VAL A 63 -18.39 -31.85 -12.63
C VAL A 63 -17.69 -30.60 -13.20
N GLN A 64 -18.37 -29.47 -13.18
CA GLN A 64 -17.78 -28.23 -13.66
C GLN A 64 -16.94 -27.56 -12.57
N MET A 65 -15.68 -27.30 -12.89
CA MET A 65 -14.74 -26.51 -12.11
C MET A 65 -14.63 -25.12 -12.68
N ASN A 66 -14.67 -24.09 -11.83
CA ASN A 66 -14.57 -22.69 -12.27
C ASN A 66 -13.09 -22.30 -12.42
N ASN A 67 -12.68 -21.97 -13.63
CA ASN A 67 -11.31 -21.59 -13.98
C ASN A 67 -11.16 -20.06 -14.16
N ARG A 68 -12.24 -19.30 -13.95
CA ARG A 68 -12.17 -17.84 -13.96
C ARG A 68 -11.42 -17.34 -12.75
N THR A 69 -10.90 -16.13 -12.86
CA THR A 69 -10.33 -15.42 -11.72
C THR A 69 -11.36 -15.30 -10.61
N GLN A 70 -11.00 -15.82 -9.44
CA GLN A 70 -11.79 -15.77 -8.22
C GLN A 70 -11.06 -14.94 -7.19
N LYS A 71 -11.81 -14.32 -6.28
CA LYS A 71 -11.28 -13.58 -5.13
C LYS A 71 -11.51 -14.37 -3.86
N VAL A 72 -10.48 -14.51 -3.04
CA VAL A 72 -10.60 -14.92 -1.65
C VAL A 72 -10.11 -13.78 -0.77
N GLU A 73 -10.83 -13.51 0.29
CA GLU A 73 -10.45 -12.55 1.33
C GLU A 73 -10.32 -13.30 2.65
N THR A 74 -9.24 -13.07 3.35
CA THR A 74 -8.98 -13.72 4.63
C THR A 74 -8.35 -12.72 5.60
N GLU A 75 -8.70 -12.89 6.86
CA GLU A 75 -8.16 -12.15 7.98
C GLU A 75 -7.39 -13.08 8.91
N GLY A 76 -6.51 -12.50 9.68
CA GLY A 76 -5.74 -13.28 10.66
C GLY A 76 -4.76 -12.42 11.41
N SER A 77 -3.92 -13.08 12.20
CA SER A 77 -2.84 -12.43 12.92
C SER A 77 -1.50 -13.08 12.60
N ALA A 78 -0.46 -12.27 12.61
CA ALA A 78 0.93 -12.67 12.42
C ALA A 78 1.82 -11.91 13.39
N SER A 79 3.09 -12.29 13.47
CA SER A 79 4.08 -11.56 14.24
C SER A 79 5.17 -11.02 13.32
N SER A 80 5.63 -9.82 13.59
CA SER A 80 6.81 -9.25 12.94
C SER A 80 8.11 -9.80 13.54
N LYS A 81 9.25 -9.46 12.93
CA LYS A 81 10.59 -9.83 13.39
C LYS A 81 10.89 -9.34 14.82
N ASP A 82 10.36 -8.20 15.17
CA ASP A 82 10.46 -7.57 16.50
C ASP A 82 9.32 -7.98 17.46
N LEU A 83 8.67 -9.13 17.16
CA LEU A 83 7.63 -9.76 17.98
C LEU A 83 6.37 -8.92 18.20
N GLN A 84 6.12 -7.93 17.35
CA GLN A 84 4.87 -7.19 17.37
C GLN A 84 3.75 -8.00 16.72
N VAL A 85 2.59 -8.03 17.36
CA VAL A 85 1.40 -8.69 16.84
C VAL A 85 0.74 -7.77 15.80
N ILE A 86 0.44 -8.34 14.64
CA ILE A 86 -0.14 -7.66 13.49
C ILE A 86 -1.45 -8.36 13.14
N SER A 87 -2.53 -7.64 13.11
CA SER A 87 -3.78 -8.11 12.49
C SER A 87 -3.78 -7.71 11.02
N TYR A 88 -4.11 -8.64 10.15
CA TYR A 88 -4.12 -8.39 8.72
C TYR A 88 -5.44 -8.79 8.07
N VAL A 89 -5.79 -8.05 7.03
CA VAL A 89 -6.82 -8.42 6.05
C VAL A 89 -6.17 -8.40 4.67
N VAL A 90 -6.27 -9.51 3.96
CA VAL A 90 -5.69 -9.66 2.62
C VAL A 90 -6.71 -10.17 1.63
N ALA A 91 -6.58 -9.76 0.39
CA ALA A 91 -7.39 -10.21 -0.73
C ALA A 91 -6.48 -10.79 -1.81
N VAL A 92 -6.79 -12.00 -2.25
CA VAL A 92 -6.01 -12.72 -3.27
C VAL A 92 -6.90 -13.07 -4.44
N ASN A 93 -6.46 -12.68 -5.63
CA ASN A 93 -7.08 -13.08 -6.88
C ASN A 93 -6.27 -14.25 -7.46
N TYR A 94 -6.96 -15.32 -7.78
CA TYR A 94 -6.36 -16.54 -8.29
C TYR A 94 -7.28 -17.20 -9.32
N HIS A 95 -6.71 -18.07 -10.13
CA HIS A 95 -7.46 -18.97 -10.98
C HIS A 95 -6.87 -20.38 -10.99
N VAL A 96 -7.67 -21.36 -11.37
CA VAL A 96 -7.26 -22.77 -11.53
C VAL A 96 -6.92 -23.02 -12.98
N LYS A 97 -5.76 -23.62 -13.25
CA LYS A 97 -5.38 -24.04 -14.60
C LYS A 97 -6.28 -25.18 -15.06
N SER A 98 -6.80 -25.10 -16.30
CA SER A 98 -7.71 -26.10 -16.85
C SER A 98 -7.12 -27.52 -16.79
N GLU A 99 -5.84 -27.64 -17.11
CA GLU A 99 -5.08 -28.91 -17.10
C GLU A 99 -5.01 -29.56 -15.72
N SER A 100 -5.01 -28.76 -14.66
CA SER A 100 -4.90 -29.23 -13.27
C SER A 100 -6.23 -29.44 -12.59
N SER A 101 -7.35 -29.12 -13.24
CA SER A 101 -8.69 -29.20 -12.66
C SER A 101 -9.08 -30.62 -12.24
N ALA A 102 -8.66 -31.65 -12.99
CA ALA A 102 -8.93 -33.04 -12.66
C ALA A 102 -8.18 -33.48 -11.41
N SER A 103 -6.88 -33.23 -11.33
CA SER A 103 -6.04 -33.58 -10.18
C SER A 103 -6.45 -32.80 -8.92
N LEU A 104 -6.79 -31.50 -9.07
CA LEU A 104 -7.28 -30.68 -7.97
C LEU A 104 -8.62 -31.22 -7.43
N TYR A 105 -9.55 -31.56 -8.32
CA TYR A 105 -10.83 -32.14 -7.92
C TYR A 105 -10.65 -33.50 -7.24
N GLN A 106 -9.75 -34.34 -7.74
CA GLN A 106 -9.46 -35.66 -7.18
C GLN A 106 -8.93 -35.57 -5.74
N ASN A 107 -8.03 -34.60 -5.48
CA ASN A 107 -7.33 -34.51 -4.19
C ASN A 107 -8.10 -33.69 -3.15
N VAL A 108 -8.88 -32.68 -3.57
CA VAL A 108 -9.45 -31.67 -2.66
C VAL A 108 -10.94 -31.38 -2.91
N CYS A 109 -11.51 -31.92 -4.00
CA CYS A 109 -12.88 -31.62 -4.43
C CYS A 109 -13.04 -30.12 -4.84
N LYS A 110 -14.21 -29.54 -4.49
CA LYS A 110 -14.55 -28.15 -4.84
C LYS A 110 -14.09 -27.12 -3.80
N ASP A 111 -13.80 -27.55 -2.59
CA ASP A 111 -13.52 -26.66 -1.46
C ASP A 111 -12.03 -26.30 -1.32
N TYR A 112 -11.29 -26.33 -2.44
CA TYR A 112 -9.85 -26.03 -2.47
C TYR A 112 -9.50 -24.62 -1.94
N SER A 113 -10.44 -23.69 -2.03
CA SER A 113 -10.26 -22.34 -1.46
C SER A 113 -10.04 -22.41 0.05
N THR A 114 -10.90 -23.12 0.77
CA THR A 114 -10.85 -23.24 2.23
C THR A 114 -9.77 -24.20 2.70
N VAL A 115 -9.53 -25.29 1.93
CA VAL A 115 -8.62 -26.36 2.34
C VAL A 115 -7.17 -26.06 1.99
N ILE A 116 -6.90 -25.40 0.86
CA ILE A 116 -5.53 -25.13 0.39
C ILE A 116 -5.20 -23.65 0.45
N ILE A 117 -6.03 -22.79 -0.19
CA ILE A 117 -5.63 -21.40 -0.43
C ILE A 117 -5.57 -20.61 0.87
N VAL A 118 -6.60 -20.65 1.70
CA VAL A 118 -6.64 -19.89 2.95
C VAL A 118 -5.49 -20.26 3.90
N PRO A 119 -5.21 -21.54 4.19
CA PRO A 119 -4.07 -21.93 5.01
C PRO A 119 -2.72 -21.54 4.39
N ALA A 120 -2.57 -21.68 3.07
CA ALA A 120 -1.35 -21.28 2.37
C ALA A 120 -1.10 -19.77 2.45
N ILE A 121 -2.16 -18.95 2.34
CA ILE A 121 -2.07 -17.50 2.54
C ILE A 121 -1.60 -17.18 3.94
N GLN A 122 -2.25 -17.76 4.97
CA GLN A 122 -1.91 -17.51 6.36
C GLN A 122 -0.47 -17.89 6.69
N GLU A 123 -0.01 -19.04 6.19
CA GLU A 123 1.36 -19.48 6.40
C GLU A 123 2.37 -18.61 5.66
N SER A 124 2.09 -18.23 4.40
CA SER A 124 2.98 -17.35 3.62
C SER A 124 3.12 -15.96 4.26
N ILE A 125 2.02 -15.41 4.76
CA ILE A 125 2.04 -14.14 5.50
C ILE A 125 2.91 -14.29 6.76
N LYS A 126 2.68 -15.29 7.61
CA LYS A 126 3.45 -15.51 8.83
C LYS A 126 4.94 -15.68 8.54
N ALA A 127 5.29 -16.43 7.50
CA ALA A 127 6.67 -16.68 7.12
C ALA A 127 7.40 -15.41 6.65
N VAL A 128 6.72 -14.55 5.89
CA VAL A 128 7.31 -13.31 5.37
C VAL A 128 7.31 -12.22 6.42
N THR A 129 6.22 -12.00 7.16
CA THR A 129 6.16 -10.94 8.19
C THR A 129 7.20 -11.13 9.29
N ALA A 130 7.53 -12.37 9.64
CA ALA A 130 8.60 -12.69 10.60
C ALA A 130 10.01 -12.25 10.17
N GLN A 131 10.20 -11.89 8.90
CA GLN A 131 11.50 -11.41 8.38
C GLN A 131 11.63 -9.89 8.47
N PHE A 132 10.54 -9.15 8.60
CA PHE A 132 10.48 -7.70 8.63
C PHE A 132 10.10 -7.16 10.01
N THR A 133 10.66 -6.02 10.38
CA THR A 133 10.20 -5.28 11.57
C THR A 133 8.83 -4.63 11.29
N ALA A 134 8.12 -4.27 12.34
CA ALA A 134 6.83 -3.59 12.20
C ALA A 134 6.95 -2.26 11.40
N GLU A 135 8.03 -1.51 11.61
CA GLU A 135 8.34 -0.30 10.84
C GLU A 135 8.57 -0.60 9.34
N GLU A 136 9.28 -1.70 9.04
CA GLU A 136 9.52 -2.13 7.65
C GLU A 136 8.25 -2.62 6.95
N LEU A 137 7.34 -3.27 7.68
CA LEU A 137 6.05 -3.71 7.12
C LEU A 137 5.17 -2.53 6.67
N ILE A 138 5.33 -1.37 7.31
CA ILE A 138 4.65 -0.13 6.92
C ILE A 138 5.38 0.53 5.75
N THR A 139 6.69 0.71 5.86
CA THR A 139 7.49 1.50 4.91
C THR A 139 7.79 0.76 3.62
N LYS A 140 7.93 -0.58 3.68
CA LYS A 140 8.25 -1.45 2.53
C LYS A 140 7.07 -2.34 2.12
N ARG A 141 5.84 -1.86 2.32
CA ARG A 141 4.59 -2.61 2.12
C ARG A 141 4.51 -3.30 0.75
N GLN A 142 4.95 -2.62 -0.30
CA GLN A 142 4.95 -3.19 -1.66
C GLN A 142 5.88 -4.40 -1.75
N THR A 143 7.11 -4.28 -1.29
CA THR A 143 8.10 -5.38 -1.30
C THR A 143 7.61 -6.58 -0.48
N VAL A 144 7.00 -6.32 0.68
CA VAL A 144 6.40 -7.36 1.52
C VAL A 144 5.29 -8.09 0.77
N GLY A 145 4.39 -7.33 0.11
CA GLY A 145 3.31 -7.91 -0.70
C GLY A 145 3.82 -8.79 -1.84
N GLU A 146 4.87 -8.36 -2.53
CA GLU A 146 5.51 -9.13 -3.60
C GLU A 146 6.15 -10.41 -3.07
N GLN A 147 6.84 -10.35 -1.93
CA GLN A 147 7.44 -11.55 -1.31
C GLN A 147 6.38 -12.53 -0.82
N ILE A 148 5.27 -12.04 -0.25
CA ILE A 148 4.15 -12.91 0.13
C ILE A 148 3.53 -13.56 -1.11
N LYS A 149 3.34 -12.81 -2.21
CA LYS A 149 2.85 -13.36 -3.46
C LYS A 149 3.74 -14.48 -3.98
N VAL A 150 5.07 -14.29 -3.98
CA VAL A 150 6.04 -15.32 -4.40
C VAL A 150 5.94 -16.55 -3.52
N ALA A 151 6.01 -16.38 -2.20
CA ALA A 151 5.95 -17.48 -1.24
C ALA A 151 4.62 -18.25 -1.32
N LEU A 152 3.51 -17.55 -1.55
CA LEU A 152 2.20 -18.16 -1.77
C LEU A 152 2.17 -18.93 -3.09
N SER A 153 2.65 -18.33 -4.18
CA SER A 153 2.68 -18.94 -5.50
C SER A 153 3.49 -20.24 -5.52
N GLU A 154 4.64 -20.28 -4.85
CA GLU A 154 5.46 -21.49 -4.74
C GLU A 154 4.69 -22.64 -4.06
N LYS A 155 3.88 -22.34 -3.05
CA LYS A 155 3.10 -23.36 -2.30
C LYS A 155 1.92 -23.90 -3.09
N ILE A 156 1.16 -23.02 -3.78
CA ILE A 156 -0.11 -23.43 -4.40
C ILE A 156 0.04 -23.79 -5.89
N ASN A 157 1.17 -23.44 -6.52
CA ASN A 157 1.42 -23.78 -7.92
C ASN A 157 1.47 -25.30 -8.17
N SER A 158 1.91 -26.09 -7.17
CA SER A 158 1.91 -27.55 -7.21
C SER A 158 0.51 -28.16 -7.37
N TYR A 159 -0.53 -27.43 -6.96
CA TYR A 159 -1.94 -27.80 -7.12
C TYR A 159 -2.56 -27.25 -8.40
N GLY A 160 -1.78 -26.58 -9.25
CA GLY A 160 -2.28 -25.97 -10.49
C GLY A 160 -3.11 -24.70 -10.27
N ILE A 161 -2.93 -24.04 -9.13
CA ILE A 161 -3.58 -22.77 -8.79
C ILE A 161 -2.56 -21.64 -9.01
N GLU A 162 -2.93 -20.64 -9.79
CA GLU A 162 -2.07 -19.48 -10.09
C GLU A 162 -2.55 -18.21 -9.39
N VAL A 163 -1.64 -17.54 -8.70
CA VAL A 163 -1.91 -16.26 -8.04
C VAL A 163 -1.70 -15.13 -9.04
N GLU A 164 -2.76 -14.42 -9.37
CA GLU A 164 -2.68 -13.25 -10.24
C GLU A 164 -2.28 -12.00 -9.45
N ILE A 165 -3.05 -11.68 -8.42
CA ILE A 165 -2.88 -10.47 -7.63
C ILE A 165 -2.96 -10.84 -6.15
N PHE A 166 -2.03 -10.29 -5.37
CA PHE A 166 -2.03 -10.31 -3.91
C PHE A 166 -2.12 -8.88 -3.39
N ASN A 167 -3.18 -8.59 -2.64
CA ASN A 167 -3.40 -7.26 -2.07
C ASN A 167 -3.47 -7.35 -0.54
N ILE A 168 -2.66 -6.56 0.12
CA ILE A 168 -2.80 -6.28 1.54
C ILE A 168 -3.86 -5.19 1.68
N VAL A 169 -5.03 -5.54 2.22
CA VAL A 169 -6.12 -4.58 2.45
C VAL A 169 -5.77 -3.75 3.67
N ASN A 170 -5.48 -4.42 4.78
CA ASN A 170 -5.13 -3.75 6.03
C ASN A 170 -4.01 -4.48 6.77
N PHE A 171 -3.17 -3.69 7.48
CA PHE A 171 -2.24 -4.13 8.50
C PHE A 171 -2.45 -3.24 9.72
N ASP A 172 -2.98 -3.82 10.79
CA ASP A 172 -3.23 -3.14 12.06
C ASP A 172 -2.25 -3.64 13.11
N PHE A 173 -1.64 -2.71 13.83
CA PHE A 173 -0.76 -2.98 14.95
C PHE A 173 -1.48 -2.72 16.27
N SER A 174 -0.90 -3.19 17.38
CA SER A 174 -1.47 -2.91 18.71
C SER A 174 -1.50 -1.41 19.00
N GLU A 175 -2.48 -0.98 19.80
CA GLU A 175 -2.61 0.45 20.20
C GLU A 175 -1.34 0.93 20.93
N GLU A 176 -0.73 0.06 21.75
CA GLU A 176 0.51 0.39 22.45
C GLU A 176 1.68 0.61 21.47
N PHE A 177 1.78 -0.19 20.42
CA PHE A 177 2.80 -0.03 19.38
C PHE A 177 2.58 1.27 18.61
N ASN A 178 1.35 1.56 18.21
CA ASN A 178 1.01 2.78 17.48
C ASN A 178 1.35 4.03 18.33
N ALA A 179 1.00 4.03 19.62
CA ALA A 179 1.34 5.10 20.56
C ALA A 179 2.87 5.25 20.73
N ALA A 180 3.62 4.14 20.82
CA ALA A 180 5.07 4.17 20.93
C ALA A 180 5.74 4.72 19.65
N VAL A 181 5.24 4.37 18.45
CA VAL A 181 5.71 4.91 17.17
C VAL A 181 5.43 6.41 17.08
N GLU A 182 4.24 6.85 17.47
CA GLU A 182 3.87 8.27 17.49
C GLU A 182 4.76 9.07 18.46
N ALA A 183 4.99 8.55 19.66
CA ALA A 183 5.89 9.16 20.63
C ALA A 183 7.34 9.25 20.10
N LYS A 184 7.84 8.18 19.46
CA LYS A 184 9.17 8.16 18.82
C LYS A 184 9.28 9.20 17.72
N GLN A 185 8.28 9.29 16.83
CA GLN A 185 8.25 10.30 15.77
C GLN A 185 8.21 11.72 16.33
N THR A 186 7.38 11.95 17.34
CA THR A 186 7.28 13.25 17.99
C THR A 186 8.62 13.66 18.61
N ALA A 187 9.29 12.75 19.33
CA ALA A 187 10.61 13.01 19.90
C ALA A 187 11.68 13.29 18.83
N GLN A 188 11.66 12.54 17.71
CA GLN A 188 12.56 12.77 16.58
C GLN A 188 12.33 14.15 15.93
N GLN A 189 11.07 14.54 15.72
CA GLN A 189 10.73 15.86 15.19
C GLN A 189 11.15 16.99 16.14
N GLN A 190 10.97 16.82 17.45
CA GLN A 190 11.43 17.78 18.43
C GLN A 190 12.97 17.91 18.44
N ALA A 191 13.70 16.80 18.36
CA ALA A 191 15.15 16.82 18.28
C ALA A 191 15.65 17.50 17.00
N LEU A 192 15.03 17.22 15.85
CA LEU A 192 15.34 17.86 14.59
C LEU A 192 15.06 19.38 14.63
N LYS A 193 13.93 19.77 15.20
CA LYS A 193 13.58 21.16 15.39
C LYS A 193 14.60 21.88 16.29
N ALA A 194 15.00 21.27 17.40
CA ALA A 194 16.01 21.84 18.29
C ALA A 194 17.36 22.03 17.57
N GLN A 195 17.78 21.08 16.73
CA GLN A 195 18.99 21.21 15.89
C GLN A 195 18.87 22.36 14.89
N GLN A 196 17.73 22.50 14.22
CA GLN A 196 17.48 23.60 13.30
C GLN A 196 17.45 24.96 13.99
N ASP A 197 16.83 25.04 15.18
CA ASP A 197 16.81 26.26 15.99
C ASP A 197 18.21 26.65 16.44
N LEU A 198 19.04 25.68 16.83
CA LEU A 198 20.44 25.92 17.21
C LEU A 198 21.25 26.46 16.01
N ALA A 199 21.15 25.81 14.85
CA ALA A 199 21.79 26.28 13.63
C ALA A 199 21.33 27.70 13.22
N ARG A 200 20.04 28.00 13.39
CA ARG A 200 19.50 29.34 13.13
C ARG A 200 20.10 30.36 14.06
N ILE A 201 20.17 30.07 15.37
CA ILE A 201 20.74 30.99 16.37
C ILE A 201 22.24 31.22 16.09
N GLU A 202 22.98 30.19 15.68
CA GLU A 202 24.40 30.33 15.33
C GLU A 202 24.55 31.25 14.10
N VAL A 203 23.73 31.07 13.05
CA VAL A 203 23.73 31.96 11.87
C VAL A 203 23.34 33.40 12.25
N GLU A 204 22.31 33.58 13.06
CA GLU A 204 21.89 34.90 13.53
C GLU A 204 22.99 35.60 14.37
N ALA A 205 23.68 34.85 15.25
CA ALA A 205 24.81 35.35 16.01
C ALA A 205 25.97 35.77 15.09
N GLN A 206 26.29 34.94 14.08
CA GLN A 206 27.36 35.27 13.12
C GLN A 206 26.99 36.48 12.26
N GLN A 207 25.74 36.64 11.86
CA GLN A 207 25.24 37.81 11.15
C GLN A 207 25.42 39.09 12.00
N LYS A 208 25.06 39.04 13.30
CA LYS A 208 25.24 40.17 14.19
C LYS A 208 26.70 40.55 14.37
N ILE A 209 27.61 39.55 14.49
CA ILE A 209 29.06 39.80 14.57
C ILE A 209 29.55 40.47 13.28
N THR A 210 29.19 39.90 12.12
CA THR A 210 29.61 40.46 10.82
C THR A 210 29.05 41.88 10.59
N GLN A 211 27.81 42.11 11.04
CA GLN A 211 27.21 43.46 10.97
C GLN A 211 27.94 44.44 11.89
N ALA A 212 28.25 44.07 13.14
CA ALA A 212 29.00 44.90 14.06
C ALA A 212 30.43 45.20 13.56
N GLU A 213 31.09 44.18 12.94
CA GLU A 213 32.41 44.38 12.30
C GLU A 213 32.32 45.34 11.13
N ALA A 214 31.30 45.22 10.27
CA ALA A 214 31.08 46.12 9.14
C ALA A 214 30.76 47.57 9.63
N GLU A 215 29.98 47.73 10.68
CA GLU A 215 29.71 49.02 11.29
C GLU A 215 30.98 49.65 11.89
N ALA A 216 31.77 48.86 12.64
CA ALA A 216 33.04 49.34 13.18
C ALA A 216 34.02 49.76 12.11
N GLU A 217 34.13 48.97 11.02
CA GLU A 217 34.97 49.33 9.88
C GLU A 217 34.47 50.60 9.13
N SER A 218 33.16 50.75 8.99
CA SER A 218 32.54 51.95 8.42
C SER A 218 32.89 53.20 9.27
N ILE A 219 32.74 53.08 10.61
CA ILE A 219 33.12 54.16 11.55
C ILE A 219 34.61 54.51 11.42
N ARG A 220 35.49 53.49 11.34
CA ARG A 220 36.92 53.68 11.16
C ARG A 220 37.24 54.42 9.87
N LEU A 221 36.62 54.03 8.73
CA LEU A 221 36.78 54.67 7.45
C LEU A 221 36.28 56.12 7.46
N ILE A 222 35.15 56.39 8.13
CA ILE A 222 34.62 57.72 8.31
C ILE A 222 35.59 58.58 9.11
N GLN A 223 36.13 58.07 10.23
CA GLN A 223 37.13 58.78 11.05
C GLN A 223 38.40 59.12 10.26
N GLU A 224 38.92 58.16 9.48
CA GLU A 224 40.07 58.40 8.59
C GLU A 224 39.79 59.46 7.52
N ALA A 225 38.58 59.46 6.94
CA ALA A 225 38.17 60.47 5.96
C ALA A 225 38.04 61.87 6.60
N LEU A 226 37.47 61.95 7.81
CA LEU A 226 37.32 63.19 8.54
C LEU A 226 38.67 63.76 8.99
N ALA A 227 39.63 62.87 9.37
CA ALA A 227 40.98 63.31 9.72
C ALA A 227 41.73 63.94 8.54
N LYS A 228 41.40 63.55 7.29
CA LYS A 228 41.96 64.08 6.06
C LYS A 228 41.26 65.35 5.53
N SER A 229 40.05 65.65 5.96
CA SER A 229 39.22 66.77 5.53
C SER A 229 38.37 67.30 6.71
N PRO A 230 38.96 68.09 7.64
CA PRO A 230 38.23 68.63 8.80
C PRO A 230 36.98 69.44 8.41
N ASP A 231 37.05 70.17 7.32
CA ASP A 231 35.96 71.04 6.82
C ASP A 231 34.71 70.26 6.33
N TYR A 232 34.83 68.92 6.12
CA TYR A 232 33.71 68.08 5.73
C TYR A 232 32.65 67.97 6.82
N VAL A 233 33.01 68.00 8.07
CA VAL A 233 32.09 67.97 9.20
C VAL A 233 31.16 69.17 9.22
N ASP A 234 31.73 70.32 8.94
CA ASP A 234 30.98 71.57 8.87
C ASP A 234 30.08 71.63 7.64
N TYR A 235 30.54 71.08 6.49
CA TYR A 235 29.70 70.92 5.31
C TYR A 235 28.48 69.99 5.59
N VAL A 236 28.65 68.86 6.24
CA VAL A 236 27.55 67.92 6.58
C VAL A 236 26.59 68.56 7.60
N LYS A 237 27.10 69.31 8.59
CA LYS A 237 26.26 70.08 9.53
C LYS A 237 25.37 71.07 8.80
N TRP A 238 25.94 71.85 7.89
CA TRP A 238 25.20 72.83 7.10
C TRP A 238 24.22 72.20 6.10
N ASN A 239 24.53 71.04 5.56
CA ASN A 239 23.67 70.38 4.60
C ASN A 239 22.50 69.63 5.25
N LYS A 240 22.62 69.27 6.54
CA LYS A 240 21.54 68.65 7.31
C LYS A 240 20.75 69.66 8.18
N TRP A 241 21.17 70.92 8.21
CA TRP A 241 20.47 71.95 8.95
C TRP A 241 19.18 72.35 8.23
N ASP A 242 18.07 72.30 8.98
CA ASP A 242 16.72 72.62 8.49
C ASP A 242 16.44 74.16 8.45
N GLY A 243 17.44 74.97 8.74
CA GLY A 243 17.34 76.45 8.71
C GLY A 243 16.72 77.07 9.96
N LYS A 244 16.39 76.27 10.96
CA LYS A 244 15.84 76.77 12.22
C LYS A 244 16.97 76.98 13.26
N LEU A 245 16.94 78.10 13.93
CA LEU A 245 17.84 78.36 15.08
C LEU A 245 17.30 77.57 16.31
N PRO A 246 18.17 76.89 17.06
CA PRO A 246 17.75 76.24 18.30
C PRO A 246 17.33 77.30 19.30
N GLU A 247 16.22 77.11 19.98
CA GLU A 247 15.65 78.07 20.96
C GLU A 247 16.51 78.29 22.21
N VAL A 248 17.40 77.37 22.50
CA VAL A 248 18.37 77.49 23.62
C VAL A 248 19.73 76.93 23.26
N MET A 249 20.80 77.73 23.43
CA MET A 249 22.20 77.28 23.40
C MET A 249 22.74 77.21 24.81
N GLY A 250 23.05 75.97 25.27
CA GLY A 250 23.79 75.77 26.51
C GLY A 250 25.26 76.14 26.33
N SER A 251 25.92 76.56 27.46
CA SER A 251 27.31 76.98 27.41
C SER A 251 28.34 75.93 27.01
N ASP A 252 27.95 74.65 26.91
CA ASP A 252 28.81 73.51 26.51
C ASP A 252 28.46 72.98 25.08
N GLY A 253 27.72 73.73 24.26
CA GLY A 253 27.45 73.33 22.89
C GLY A 253 26.42 72.22 22.70
N VAL A 254 25.68 71.85 23.72
CA VAL A 254 24.56 70.89 23.64
C VAL A 254 23.32 71.63 23.20
N LEU A 255 22.81 71.27 22.02
CA LEU A 255 21.56 71.76 21.47
C LEU A 255 20.39 71.00 22.18
N VAL A 256 19.62 71.72 23.00
CA VAL A 256 18.40 71.20 23.61
C VAL A 256 17.22 71.91 22.93
N ASP A 257 16.36 71.16 22.27
CA ASP A 257 15.08 71.65 21.79
C ASP A 257 14.12 71.78 22.99
N VAL A 258 13.64 72.98 23.28
CA VAL A 258 12.74 73.28 24.41
C VAL A 258 11.29 73.45 23.95
N GLY A 259 11.02 73.15 22.68
CA GLY A 259 9.68 73.36 22.08
C GLY A 259 8.54 72.55 22.67
N ASP A 260 8.83 71.57 23.55
CA ASP A 260 7.83 70.64 24.12
C ASP A 260 7.71 70.70 25.65
N LEU A 261 8.18 71.82 26.30
CA LEU A 261 8.03 71.99 27.77
C LEU A 261 6.90 72.95 28.17
N GLY A 262 5.90 73.14 27.29
CA GLY A 262 4.82 74.08 27.54
C GLY A 262 3.42 73.57 27.17
N GLU A 263 2.95 72.42 27.72
CA GLU A 263 1.54 72.17 28.04
C GLU A 263 1.40 71.27 29.29
#